data_82e932936a5f05218d9471264afddf9c
#
_entry.id   82e932936a5f05218d9471264afddf9c
#
_cell.length_a   1.000
_cell.length_b   1.000
_cell.length_c   1.000
_cell.angle_alpha   90.00
_cell.angle_beta   90.00
_cell.angle_gamma   90.00
#
_symmetry.space_group_name_H-M   'P 1'
#
loop_
_entity.id
_entity.type
_entity.pdbx_description
1 polymer ?
#
loop_
_entity_poly.entity_id
_entity_poly.type
_entity_poly.pdbx_seq_one_letter_code
_entity_poly.pdbx_strand_id
1 'polypeptide(L)'
;MIRGMTPPSFMDLALKTAENAGKAGEVPIGCVIVRGYEVIATAGNRTLTDRDPTAHAEILAIRQAAEAIGTERLVDCDLYVTLEPCTMCTGAISFARIRRLYYGAADPKGGAVDSGVRFFAQPTCHHVPEVYSAVGETEAATLLKEFFKVRR
;
A
#
# COMPACT_ATOMS: atom_id res chain seq x y z
N MET A 1 12.74 -4.14 15.45
CA MET A 1 12.00 -2.88 15.67
C MET A 1 12.84 -1.69 15.24
N ILE A 2 12.26 -0.76 14.51
CA ILE A 2 12.97 0.43 14.07
C ILE A 2 12.58 1.58 14.99
N ARG A 3 13.46 1.89 15.94
CA ARG A 3 13.21 2.96 16.90
C ARG A 3 13.40 4.32 16.24
N GLY A 4 12.58 5.28 16.64
CA GLY A 4 12.67 6.65 16.18
C GLY A 4 12.06 6.90 14.82
N MET A 5 11.56 5.88 14.12
CA MET A 5 10.83 6.10 12.88
C MET A 5 9.45 6.67 13.17
N THR A 6 9.09 7.68 12.40
CA THR A 6 7.79 8.32 12.44
C THR A 6 6.97 7.85 11.24
N PRO A 7 5.66 8.14 11.16
CA PRO A 7 4.87 7.80 9.98
C PRO A 7 5.49 8.22 8.64
N PRO A 8 6.09 9.44 8.48
CA PRO A 8 6.79 9.78 7.23
C PRO A 8 7.97 8.87 6.93
N SER A 9 8.71 8.39 7.96
CA SER A 9 9.85 7.50 7.76
C SER A 9 9.41 6.12 7.26
N PHE A 10 8.23 5.63 7.66
CA PHE A 10 7.68 4.39 7.13
C PHE A 10 7.24 4.57 5.67
N MET A 11 6.72 5.74 5.31
CA MET A 11 6.44 6.03 3.90
C MET A 11 7.73 6.09 3.09
N ASP A 12 8.83 6.60 3.65
CA ASP A 12 10.12 6.58 2.97
C ASP A 12 10.56 5.15 2.65
N LEU A 13 10.32 4.22 3.55
CA LEU A 13 10.58 2.80 3.28
C LEU A 13 9.67 2.26 2.17
N ALA A 14 8.41 2.64 2.16
CA ALA A 14 7.48 2.25 1.10
C ALA A 14 7.93 2.81 -0.25
N LEU A 15 8.41 4.06 -0.28
CA LEU A 15 8.94 4.68 -1.50
C LEU A 15 10.20 3.96 -2.00
N LYS A 16 11.07 3.56 -1.10
CA LYS A 16 12.25 2.79 -1.46
C LYS A 16 11.86 1.42 -2.03
N THR A 17 10.88 0.79 -1.43
CA THR A 17 10.35 -0.49 -1.93
C THR A 17 9.73 -0.32 -3.32
N ALA A 18 9.00 0.80 -3.53
CA ALA A 18 8.45 1.14 -4.84
C ALA A 18 9.55 1.32 -5.90
N GLU A 19 10.61 2.04 -5.54
CA GLU A 19 11.76 2.27 -6.43
C GLU A 19 12.38 0.93 -6.85
N ASN A 20 12.56 0.02 -5.90
CA ASN A 20 13.12 -1.30 -6.18
C ASN A 20 12.20 -2.12 -7.11
N ALA A 21 10.88 -2.04 -6.93
CA ALA A 21 9.94 -2.69 -7.83
C ALA A 21 10.08 -2.13 -9.26
N GLY A 22 10.19 -0.82 -9.39
CA GLY A 22 10.39 -0.17 -10.69
C GLY A 22 11.67 -0.63 -11.38
N LYS A 23 12.75 -0.79 -10.63
CA LYS A 23 14.03 -1.29 -11.16
C LYS A 23 13.90 -2.74 -11.64
N ALA A 24 13.00 -3.50 -11.06
CA ALA A 24 12.73 -4.87 -11.49
C ALA A 24 11.72 -4.96 -12.65
N GLY A 25 11.27 -3.83 -13.18
CA GLY A 25 10.34 -3.80 -14.31
C GLY A 25 8.86 -3.76 -13.92
N GLU A 26 8.57 -3.71 -12.63
CA GLU A 26 7.20 -3.62 -12.13
C GLU A 26 6.77 -2.17 -11.97
N VAL A 27 5.48 -1.91 -11.99
CA VAL A 27 4.96 -0.58 -11.65
C VAL A 27 5.46 -0.21 -10.25
N PRO A 28 6.07 0.98 -10.06
CA PRO A 28 6.72 1.33 -8.79
C PRO A 28 5.73 1.70 -7.70
N ILE A 29 5.18 0.69 -7.09
CA ILE A 29 4.29 0.80 -5.95
C ILE A 29 4.89 -0.03 -4.82
N GLY A 30 4.99 0.56 -3.64
CA GLY A 30 5.52 -0.11 -2.45
C GLY A 30 4.57 0.00 -1.29
N CYS A 31 4.55 -1.04 -0.47
CA CYS A 31 3.67 -1.12 0.69
C CYS A 31 4.44 -1.62 1.91
N VAL A 32 4.19 -0.99 3.05
CA VAL A 32 4.81 -1.35 4.33
C VAL A 32 3.69 -1.49 5.35
N ILE A 33 3.72 -2.57 6.13
CA ILE A 33 2.80 -2.76 7.24
C ILE A 33 3.60 -2.75 8.53
N VAL A 34 3.15 -1.95 9.50
CA VAL A 34 3.82 -1.81 10.80
C VAL A 34 2.85 -2.10 11.93
N ARG A 35 3.39 -2.61 13.03
CA ARG A 35 2.64 -2.78 14.27
C ARG A 35 3.44 -2.08 15.36
N GLY A 36 2.89 -0.97 15.88
CA GLY A 36 3.67 -0.07 16.71
C GLY A 36 4.79 0.54 15.90
N TYR A 37 6.04 0.33 16.29
CA TYR A 37 7.20 0.79 15.54
C TYR A 37 7.92 -0.35 14.81
N GLU A 38 7.31 -1.54 14.79
CA GLU A 38 7.92 -2.71 14.17
C GLU A 38 7.40 -2.88 12.74
N VAL A 39 8.31 -2.96 11.77
CA VAL A 39 7.96 -3.27 10.38
C VAL A 39 7.68 -4.78 10.29
N ILE A 40 6.43 -5.13 9.96
CA ILE A 40 5.99 -6.53 9.86
C ILE A 40 6.13 -7.04 8.44
N ALA A 41 5.89 -6.19 7.45
CA ALA A 41 5.91 -6.59 6.05
C ALA A 41 6.33 -5.46 5.15
N THR A 42 7.04 -5.79 4.06
CA THR A 42 7.33 -4.87 2.97
C THR A 42 7.10 -5.63 1.66
N ALA A 43 6.47 -4.97 0.69
CA ALA A 43 6.25 -5.60 -0.61
C ALA A 43 6.13 -4.54 -1.70
N GLY A 44 6.66 -4.86 -2.87
CA GLY A 44 6.45 -4.09 -4.09
C GLY A 44 5.51 -4.84 -5.01
N ASN A 45 4.96 -4.14 -6.01
CA ASN A 45 4.12 -4.74 -7.01
C ASN A 45 4.88 -5.86 -7.75
N ARG A 46 4.23 -7.00 -8.01
CA ARG A 46 4.85 -8.16 -8.66
C ARG A 46 3.92 -8.84 -9.68
N THR A 47 2.98 -8.12 -10.24
CA THR A 47 2.01 -8.71 -11.16
C THR A 47 2.68 -9.39 -12.35
N LEU A 48 3.74 -8.79 -12.89
CA LEU A 48 4.47 -9.37 -14.03
C LEU A 48 5.37 -10.52 -13.57
N THR A 49 6.14 -10.30 -12.52
CA THR A 49 7.10 -11.28 -12.00
C THR A 49 6.40 -12.58 -11.59
N ASP A 50 5.31 -12.47 -10.86
CA ASP A 50 4.58 -13.62 -10.35
C ASP A 50 3.51 -14.13 -11.32
N ARG A 51 3.31 -13.43 -12.45
CA ARG A 51 2.21 -13.73 -13.39
C ARG A 51 0.89 -13.88 -12.66
N ASP A 52 0.61 -12.88 -11.81
CA ASP A 52 -0.55 -12.87 -10.94
C ASP A 52 -1.17 -11.47 -10.95
N PRO A 53 -2.35 -11.29 -11.55
CA PRO A 53 -2.98 -9.96 -11.62
C PRO A 53 -3.36 -9.39 -10.26
N THR A 54 -3.38 -10.23 -9.22
CA THR A 54 -3.70 -9.77 -7.86
C THR A 54 -2.46 -9.46 -7.02
N ALA A 55 -1.25 -9.65 -7.57
CA ALA A 55 0.01 -9.44 -6.83
C ALA A 55 0.37 -7.96 -6.72
N HIS A 56 -0.57 -7.17 -6.23
CA HIS A 56 -0.35 -5.78 -5.86
C HIS A 56 0.44 -5.70 -4.56
N ALA A 57 1.19 -4.62 -4.39
CA ALA A 57 2.03 -4.44 -3.20
C ALA A 57 1.23 -4.64 -1.90
N GLU A 58 0.02 -4.10 -1.84
CA GLU A 58 -0.84 -4.19 -0.66
C GLU A 58 -1.25 -5.63 -0.35
N ILE A 59 -1.63 -6.38 -1.38
CA ILE A 59 -2.04 -7.79 -1.22
C ILE A 59 -0.87 -8.62 -0.68
N LEU A 60 0.31 -8.43 -1.28
CA LEU A 60 1.50 -9.17 -0.86
C LEU A 60 1.91 -8.81 0.57
N ALA A 61 1.86 -7.53 0.92
CA ALA A 61 2.20 -7.09 2.27
C ALA A 61 1.21 -7.64 3.31
N ILE A 62 -0.08 -7.63 2.99
CA ILE A 62 -1.12 -8.18 3.89
C ILE A 62 -0.88 -9.67 4.12
N ARG A 63 -0.56 -10.43 3.07
CA ARG A 63 -0.26 -11.86 3.19
C ARG A 63 0.97 -12.11 4.06
N GLN A 64 2.04 -11.34 3.85
CA GLN A 64 3.26 -11.44 4.66
C GLN A 64 2.98 -11.14 6.13
N ALA A 65 2.24 -10.06 6.40
CA ALA A 65 1.93 -9.64 7.76
C ALA A 65 1.05 -10.69 8.47
N ALA A 66 0.04 -11.20 7.80
CA ALA A 66 -0.86 -12.21 8.35
C ALA A 66 -0.10 -13.49 8.72
N GLU A 67 0.82 -13.91 7.85
CA GLU A 67 1.66 -15.07 8.11
C GLU A 67 2.60 -14.81 9.29
N ALA A 68 3.22 -13.65 9.33
CA ALA A 68 4.17 -13.30 10.40
C ALA A 68 3.49 -13.20 11.78
N ILE A 69 2.28 -12.68 11.83
CA ILE A 69 1.53 -12.49 13.07
C ILE A 69 0.75 -13.75 13.44
N GLY A 70 0.38 -14.56 12.44
CA GLY A 70 -0.35 -15.80 12.67
C GLY A 70 -1.86 -15.63 12.70
N THR A 71 -2.40 -14.54 12.12
CA THR A 71 -3.84 -14.32 12.05
C THR A 71 -4.17 -13.45 10.83
N GLU A 72 -5.36 -13.65 10.30
CA GLU A 72 -5.85 -12.83 9.17
C GLU A 72 -6.30 -11.44 9.62
N ARG A 73 -6.43 -11.18 10.91
CA ARG A 73 -6.87 -9.89 11.45
C ARG A 73 -5.69 -9.08 11.93
N LEU A 74 -5.42 -8.00 11.23
CA LEU A 74 -4.28 -7.12 11.50
C LEU A 74 -4.76 -5.87 12.25
N VAL A 75 -5.50 -6.08 13.32
CA VAL A 75 -6.29 -5.03 14.00
C VAL A 75 -5.47 -3.88 14.60
N ASP A 76 -4.21 -4.11 14.91
CA ASP A 76 -3.32 -3.10 15.49
C ASP A 76 -2.21 -2.70 14.51
N CYS A 77 -2.39 -2.99 13.22
CA CYS A 77 -1.42 -2.68 12.18
C CYS A 77 -1.81 -1.46 11.38
N ASP A 78 -0.80 -0.70 10.97
CA ASP A 78 -0.95 0.44 10.07
C ASP A 78 -0.31 0.09 8.73
N LEU A 79 -0.91 0.55 7.63
CA LEU A 79 -0.44 0.25 6.28
C LEU A 79 -0.07 1.54 5.56
N TYR A 80 1.14 1.56 4.99
CA TYR A 80 1.66 2.65 4.18
C TYR A 80 1.81 2.16 2.75
N VAL A 81 1.26 2.86 1.78
CA VAL A 81 1.36 2.52 0.36
C VAL A 81 1.58 3.78 -0.46
N THR A 82 2.40 3.68 -1.50
CA THR A 82 2.81 4.86 -2.26
C THR A 82 1.74 5.39 -3.21
N LEU A 83 0.78 4.56 -3.58
CA LEU A 83 -0.33 4.95 -4.47
C LEU A 83 -1.66 4.61 -3.81
N GLU A 84 -2.66 5.46 -4.05
CA GLU A 84 -4.02 5.20 -3.56
C GLU A 84 -4.47 3.78 -3.94
N PRO A 85 -4.91 2.96 -2.97
CA PRO A 85 -5.32 1.59 -3.26
C PRO A 85 -6.52 1.49 -4.22
N CYS A 86 -6.48 0.47 -5.07
CA CYS A 86 -7.58 0.14 -5.98
C CYS A 86 -8.73 -0.56 -5.24
N THR A 87 -9.82 -0.87 -5.95
CA THR A 87 -10.98 -1.53 -5.36
C THR A 87 -10.63 -2.85 -4.68
N MET A 88 -9.82 -3.69 -5.32
CA MET A 88 -9.39 -4.97 -4.75
C MET A 88 -8.63 -4.77 -3.44
N CYS A 89 -7.68 -3.84 -3.44
CA CYS A 89 -6.82 -3.61 -2.28
C CYS A 89 -7.57 -2.93 -1.13
N THR A 90 -8.50 -2.01 -1.42
CA THR A 90 -9.33 -1.42 -0.36
C THR A 90 -10.20 -2.49 0.31
N GLY A 91 -10.72 -3.42 -0.48
CA GLY A 91 -11.45 -4.56 0.07
C GLY A 91 -10.57 -5.41 0.98
N ALA A 92 -9.36 -5.72 0.53
CA ALA A 92 -8.41 -6.50 1.32
C ALA A 92 -8.03 -5.79 2.62
N ILE A 93 -7.78 -4.48 2.56
CA ILE A 93 -7.45 -3.66 3.73
C ILE A 93 -8.60 -3.71 4.76
N SER A 94 -9.84 -3.62 4.28
CA SER A 94 -11.02 -3.73 5.14
C SER A 94 -11.13 -5.11 5.77
N PHE A 95 -10.99 -6.18 4.97
CA PHE A 95 -11.04 -7.55 5.48
C PHE A 95 -9.94 -7.83 6.51
N ALA A 96 -8.76 -7.27 6.30
CA ALA A 96 -7.63 -7.42 7.23
C ALA A 96 -7.80 -6.60 8.51
N ARG A 97 -8.76 -5.68 8.56
CA ARG A 97 -9.01 -4.83 9.73
C ARG A 97 -7.86 -3.89 10.05
N ILE A 98 -7.18 -3.39 9.01
CA ILE A 98 -6.10 -2.41 9.16
C ILE A 98 -6.60 -1.20 9.93
N ARG A 99 -5.83 -0.73 10.91
CA ARG A 99 -6.21 0.38 11.78
C ARG A 99 -6.08 1.73 11.07
N ARG A 100 -4.95 1.99 10.44
CA ARG A 100 -4.67 3.25 9.75
C ARG A 100 -4.08 2.98 8.38
N LEU A 101 -4.59 3.70 7.38
CA LEU A 101 -4.10 3.65 6.01
C LEU A 101 -3.47 4.99 5.67
N TYR A 102 -2.19 4.96 5.28
CA TYR A 102 -1.48 6.13 4.78
C TYR A 102 -1.18 5.88 3.31
N TYR A 103 -1.57 6.78 2.42
CA TYR A 103 -1.19 6.63 1.01
C TYR A 103 -0.57 7.91 0.46
N GLY A 104 0.26 7.75 -0.56
CA GLY A 104 1.00 8.84 -1.18
C GLY A 104 0.19 9.56 -2.25
N ALA A 105 0.38 9.14 -3.50
CA ALA A 105 -0.27 9.80 -4.63
C ALA A 105 -1.71 9.33 -4.81
N ALA A 106 -2.58 10.26 -5.17
CA ALA A 106 -3.95 9.93 -5.58
C ALA A 106 -3.95 9.22 -6.94
N ASP A 107 -4.90 8.34 -7.14
CA ASP A 107 -5.09 7.64 -8.42
C ASP A 107 -6.53 7.86 -8.89
N PRO A 108 -6.79 8.94 -9.64
CA PRO A 108 -8.16 9.23 -10.09
C PRO A 108 -8.75 8.18 -11.02
N LYS A 109 -7.92 7.38 -11.68
CA LYS A 109 -8.37 6.37 -12.64
C LYS A 109 -8.64 5.01 -12.00
N GLY A 110 -7.78 4.59 -11.08
CA GLY A 110 -7.86 3.26 -10.50
C GLY A 110 -8.06 3.21 -8.99
N GLY A 111 -7.96 4.34 -8.32
CA GLY A 111 -8.11 4.40 -6.87
C GLY A 111 -9.53 4.20 -6.40
N ALA A 112 -9.69 3.76 -5.16
CA ALA A 112 -11.00 3.47 -4.60
C ALA A 112 -11.15 3.92 -3.14
N VAL A 113 -10.27 4.80 -2.66
CA VAL A 113 -10.36 5.39 -1.32
C VAL A 113 -11.08 6.73 -1.39
N ASP A 114 -10.44 7.73 -2.01
CA ASP A 114 -11.01 9.06 -2.21
C ASP A 114 -11.47 9.28 -3.66
N SER A 115 -11.21 8.30 -4.51
CA SER A 115 -11.56 8.27 -5.93
C SER A 115 -12.49 7.09 -6.20
N GLY A 116 -13.02 7.03 -7.41
CA GLY A 116 -13.80 5.88 -7.88
C GLY A 116 -14.95 5.52 -6.99
N VAL A 117 -15.03 4.26 -6.61
CA VAL A 117 -16.15 3.73 -5.81
C VAL A 117 -16.13 4.16 -4.36
N ARG A 118 -15.02 4.72 -3.87
CA ARG A 118 -14.89 5.11 -2.45
C ARG A 118 -15.38 3.97 -1.55
N PHE A 119 -14.67 2.88 -1.61
CA PHE A 119 -15.13 1.63 -0.99
C PHE A 119 -15.44 1.78 0.49
N PHE A 120 -14.66 2.58 1.22
CA PHE A 120 -14.87 2.74 2.67
C PHE A 120 -16.16 3.49 3.01
N ALA A 121 -16.80 4.13 2.03
CA ALA A 121 -18.10 4.79 2.20
C ALA A 121 -19.28 3.90 1.81
N GLN A 122 -19.03 2.69 1.33
CA GLN A 122 -20.08 1.81 0.84
C GLN A 122 -20.73 1.01 1.98
N PRO A 123 -22.04 0.70 1.85
CA PRO A 123 -22.77 -0.03 2.91
C PRO A 123 -22.20 -1.41 3.21
N THR A 124 -21.56 -2.05 2.23
CA THR A 124 -21.00 -3.40 2.38
C THR A 124 -19.58 -3.42 2.93
N CYS A 125 -18.99 -2.24 3.19
CA CYS A 125 -17.68 -2.17 3.84
C CYS A 125 -17.86 -2.32 5.35
N HIS A 126 -17.33 -3.40 5.91
CA HIS A 126 -17.52 -3.73 7.33
C HIS A 126 -16.51 -3.10 8.27
N HIS A 127 -15.37 -2.67 7.76
CA HIS A 127 -14.34 -2.02 8.57
C HIS A 127 -13.72 -0.88 7.78
N VAL A 128 -13.67 0.29 8.39
CA VAL A 128 -13.11 1.50 7.78
C VAL A 128 -11.87 1.90 8.58
N PRO A 129 -10.68 1.91 7.95
CA PRO A 129 -9.48 2.42 8.63
C PRO A 129 -9.55 3.95 8.75
N GLU A 130 -8.74 4.51 9.65
CA GLU A 130 -8.44 5.94 9.57
C GLU A 130 -7.58 6.15 8.33
N VAL A 131 -7.87 7.18 7.54
CA VAL A 131 -7.19 7.41 6.26
C VAL A 131 -6.41 8.72 6.29
N TYR A 132 -5.15 8.65 5.87
CA TYR A 132 -4.27 9.81 5.73
C TYR A 132 -3.68 9.81 4.32
N SER A 133 -4.06 10.81 3.53
CA SER A 133 -3.64 10.92 2.12
C SER A 133 -2.45 11.85 1.95
N ALA A 134 -1.88 11.86 0.75
CA ALA A 134 -0.82 12.78 0.33
C ALA A 134 0.47 12.67 1.16
N VAL A 135 0.73 11.54 1.77
CA VAL A 135 1.95 11.29 2.55
C VAL A 135 3.05 10.84 1.57
N GLY A 136 4.02 11.70 1.30
CA GLY A 136 5.04 11.44 0.28
C GLY A 136 4.49 11.51 -1.14
N GLU A 137 3.47 12.33 -1.36
CA GLU A 137 2.77 12.42 -2.64
C GLU A 137 3.66 12.77 -3.82
N THR A 138 4.55 13.76 -3.65
CA THR A 138 5.42 14.23 -4.74
C THR A 138 6.37 13.13 -5.19
N GLU A 139 7.03 12.47 -4.26
CA GLU A 139 7.97 11.39 -4.56
C GLU A 139 7.27 10.21 -5.22
N ALA A 140 6.10 9.84 -4.71
CA ALA A 140 5.32 8.74 -5.25
C ALA A 140 4.86 9.02 -6.69
N ALA A 141 4.36 10.23 -6.93
CA ALA A 141 3.91 10.64 -8.27
C ALA A 141 5.08 10.68 -9.26
N THR A 142 6.24 11.14 -8.80
CA THR A 142 7.45 11.21 -9.64
C THR A 142 7.90 9.82 -10.07
N LEU A 143 7.93 8.87 -9.17
CA LEU A 143 8.29 7.48 -9.50
C LEU A 143 7.41 6.90 -10.60
N LEU A 144 6.10 7.12 -10.49
CA LEU A 144 5.14 6.62 -11.48
C LEU A 144 5.31 7.31 -12.82
N LYS A 145 5.46 8.63 -12.82
CA LYS A 145 5.67 9.41 -14.05
C LYS A 145 6.92 8.94 -14.79
N GLU A 146 8.03 8.81 -14.10
CA GLU A 146 9.30 8.41 -14.70
C GLU A 146 9.21 6.98 -15.26
N PHE A 147 8.55 6.09 -14.55
CA PHE A 147 8.36 4.71 -15.00
C PHE A 147 7.59 4.66 -16.33
N PHE A 148 6.43 5.31 -16.39
CA PHE A 148 5.59 5.26 -17.58
C PHE A 148 6.17 6.08 -18.74
N LYS A 149 6.91 7.14 -18.46
CA LYS A 149 7.59 7.93 -19.50
C LYS A 149 8.58 7.09 -20.29
N VAL A 150 9.34 6.24 -19.62
CA VAL A 150 10.35 5.39 -20.27
C VAL A 150 9.71 4.27 -21.09
N ARG A 151 8.51 3.82 -20.71
CA ARG A 151 7.86 2.64 -21.30
C ARG A 151 6.83 2.96 -22.38
N ARG A 152 6.65 4.22 -22.69
CA ARG A 152 5.76 4.63 -23.78
C ARG A 152 6.44 4.59 -25.12
#